data_944f119e790903d998a208cb6c97247c
#
_entry.id   944f119e790903d998a208cb6c97247c
#
_cell.length_a   1.000
_cell.length_b   1.000
_cell.length_c   1.000
_cell.angle_alpha   90.00
_cell.angle_beta   90.00
_cell.angle_gamma   90.00
#
_symmetry.space_group_name_H-M   'P 1'
#
loop_
_entity.id
_entity.type
_entity.pdbx_description
1 polymer ?
#
loop_
_entity_poly.entity_id
_entity_poly.type
_entity_poly.pdbx_seq_one_letter_code
_entity_poly.pdbx_strand_id
1 'polypeptide(L)'
;MIGAAMLLALMQQPAPAMSDTAAGRPCVVEIDSVGGRGQQVEVRKGENNFFAGGGVLAHCRGTGSTLSADSVAWFAGVGRFDMIGQRNPVHIRDTAIALDATTASYFLHQDRLEAHRNVVAVNRNTGAVLRGPNLTYYRAVKGVRDTLEMYASSRPKIEYRSRPDSGEPYVIVTDRVRFRGNDQMWGGGSATIDRSDITARGDSMQLDQRAGFGLLVGNPAVQGKGARPYTLTGTRIELGFKAREVRSVRARGNGVATGSDWRLTADTIDLLLDQRKLQQAFAWGRKDSTSRANAVSARYTIEADSLALDTPNEVLTEARAFGKALSRSKRDSTPTADVDWMTGDSLAAHWIQEPDSASGDRGSSESSGSRGSKRSDPHGEASGGRTKSKLHQLIAWGSARSFTHLYNQKDSTAGPSLNYSRGDKIDIALTGDKIDRVIVSGRADGVQLEPKPPAPADTTKKPETR
;
A
#
# COMPACT_ATOMS: atom_id res chain seq x y z
N MET A 1 -39.92 41.75 -20.92
CA MET A 1 -38.50 41.82 -21.32
C MET A 1 -37.87 40.47 -21.01
N ILE A 2 -37.52 39.79 -22.07
CA ILE A 2 -37.12 38.39 -22.14
C ILE A 2 -35.61 38.34 -21.96
N GLY A 3 -35.11 37.64 -20.92
CA GLY A 3 -33.69 37.38 -20.68
C GLY A 3 -33.37 35.94 -21.01
N ALA A 4 -32.68 35.72 -22.12
CA ALA A 4 -32.28 34.40 -22.61
C ALA A 4 -31.14 33.81 -21.77
N ALA A 5 -31.38 32.67 -21.16
CA ALA A 5 -30.34 31.84 -20.55
C ALA A 5 -29.65 31.02 -21.66
N MET A 6 -28.37 31.33 -21.89
CA MET A 6 -27.51 30.62 -22.86
C MET A 6 -26.95 29.37 -22.21
N LEU A 7 -27.48 28.18 -22.53
CA LEU A 7 -26.96 26.89 -22.17
C LEU A 7 -25.69 26.62 -22.99
N LEU A 8 -24.51 26.65 -22.36
CA LEU A 8 -23.27 26.16 -22.95
C LEU A 8 -23.26 24.64 -22.83
N ALA A 9 -23.66 23.94 -23.88
CA ALA A 9 -23.45 22.52 -24.04
C ALA A 9 -21.96 22.27 -24.38
N LEU A 10 -21.16 21.87 -23.40
CA LEU A 10 -19.84 21.28 -23.62
C LEU A 10 -20.04 19.95 -24.34
N MET A 11 -19.85 19.93 -25.64
CA MET A 11 -19.72 18.71 -26.42
C MET A 11 -18.43 17.98 -25.95
N GLN A 12 -18.62 16.96 -25.14
CA GLN A 12 -17.61 15.93 -24.93
C GLN A 12 -17.42 15.22 -26.27
N GLN A 13 -16.35 15.53 -26.97
CA GLN A 13 -15.90 14.71 -28.09
C GLN A 13 -15.58 13.31 -27.55
N PRO A 14 -16.19 12.23 -28.05
CA PRO A 14 -15.75 10.89 -27.75
C PRO A 14 -14.31 10.77 -28.25
N ALA A 15 -13.41 10.26 -27.37
CA ALA A 15 -12.06 9.91 -27.76
C ALA A 15 -12.14 9.03 -29.02
N PRO A 16 -11.24 9.23 -30.01
CA PRO A 16 -11.27 8.41 -31.22
C PRO A 16 -11.17 6.96 -30.82
N ALA A 17 -12.18 6.17 -31.15
CA ALA A 17 -12.12 4.74 -31.06
C ALA A 17 -10.93 4.32 -31.92
N MET A 18 -9.85 3.83 -31.29
CA MET A 18 -8.76 3.17 -31.99
C MET A 18 -9.40 1.99 -32.73
N SER A 19 -9.46 2.09 -34.04
CA SER A 19 -9.99 1.06 -34.91
C SER A 19 -9.11 -0.20 -34.72
N ASP A 20 -9.68 -1.20 -34.07
CA ASP A 20 -9.12 -2.54 -33.89
C ASP A 20 -9.20 -3.28 -35.24
N THR A 21 -8.44 -2.82 -36.24
CA THR A 21 -8.43 -3.36 -37.59
C THR A 21 -7.60 -4.63 -37.77
N ALA A 22 -6.91 -5.09 -36.68
CA ALA A 22 -6.05 -6.29 -36.74
C ALA A 22 -6.65 -7.52 -36.01
N ALA A 23 -7.73 -7.39 -35.26
CA ALA A 23 -8.34 -8.51 -34.54
C ALA A 23 -9.27 -9.31 -35.45
N GLY A 24 -8.81 -10.43 -36.02
CA GLY A 24 -9.73 -11.35 -36.65
C GLY A 24 -9.26 -12.28 -37.74
N ARG A 25 -8.01 -12.24 -38.16
CA ARG A 25 -7.48 -13.19 -39.10
C ARG A 25 -6.45 -14.12 -38.46
N PRO A 26 -6.51 -15.46 -38.70
CA PRO A 26 -5.46 -16.36 -38.23
C PRO A 26 -4.12 -15.94 -38.81
N CYS A 27 -3.04 -16.05 -38.04
CA CYS A 27 -1.69 -15.80 -38.52
C CYS A 27 -1.27 -16.88 -39.49
N VAL A 28 -1.08 -16.55 -40.75
CA VAL A 28 -0.40 -17.40 -41.70
C VAL A 28 1.05 -16.98 -41.75
N VAL A 29 1.95 -17.83 -41.24
CA VAL A 29 3.40 -17.53 -41.21
C VAL A 29 3.95 -17.63 -42.63
N GLU A 30 4.55 -16.54 -43.10
CA GLU A 30 5.28 -16.45 -44.37
C GLU A 30 6.76 -16.16 -44.09
N ILE A 31 7.66 -16.91 -44.72
CA ILE A 31 9.09 -16.75 -44.57
C ILE A 31 9.56 -15.73 -45.58
N ASP A 32 10.14 -14.62 -45.10
CA ASP A 32 10.65 -13.51 -45.94
C ASP A 32 12.07 -13.78 -46.45
N SER A 33 12.89 -14.32 -45.53
CA SER A 33 14.29 -14.61 -45.89
C SER A 33 14.91 -15.70 -45.01
N VAL A 34 15.88 -16.41 -45.57
CA VAL A 34 16.71 -17.42 -44.91
C VAL A 34 18.17 -17.10 -45.20
N GLY A 35 18.97 -16.78 -44.16
CA GLY A 35 20.40 -16.44 -44.33
C GLY A 35 21.32 -17.63 -44.57
N GLY A 36 20.83 -18.87 -44.32
CA GLY A 36 21.56 -20.10 -44.54
C GLY A 36 20.85 -21.07 -45.50
N ARG A 37 20.74 -22.33 -45.06
CA ARG A 37 20.07 -23.37 -45.85
C ARG A 37 18.65 -23.59 -45.37
N GLY A 38 17.69 -23.80 -46.32
CA GLY A 38 16.38 -24.30 -46.11
C GLY A 38 16.19 -25.70 -46.73
N GLN A 39 15.43 -26.55 -46.07
CA GLN A 39 15.10 -27.89 -46.54
C GLN A 39 13.62 -28.15 -46.36
N GLN A 40 13.00 -28.69 -47.40
CA GLN A 40 11.63 -29.18 -47.37
C GLN A 40 11.64 -30.72 -47.39
N VAL A 41 10.83 -31.32 -46.51
CA VAL A 41 10.74 -32.78 -46.40
C VAL A 41 9.28 -33.17 -46.50
N GLU A 42 8.91 -33.95 -47.48
CA GLU A 42 7.58 -34.51 -47.62
C GLU A 42 7.42 -35.66 -46.60
N VAL A 43 6.48 -35.53 -45.70
CA VAL A 43 6.18 -36.51 -44.64
C VAL A 43 5.06 -37.45 -45.06
N ARG A 44 4.08 -36.90 -45.80
CA ARG A 44 2.99 -37.60 -46.45
C ARG A 44 2.68 -36.89 -47.77
N LYS A 45 1.98 -37.58 -48.69
CA LYS A 45 1.63 -36.99 -49.98
C LYS A 45 0.91 -35.66 -49.79
N GLY A 46 1.57 -34.58 -50.24
CA GLY A 46 1.07 -33.22 -50.13
C GLY A 46 1.29 -32.52 -48.77
N GLU A 47 1.94 -33.16 -47.80
CA GLU A 47 2.24 -32.60 -46.49
C GLU A 47 3.76 -32.44 -46.33
N ASN A 48 4.24 -31.19 -46.32
CA ASN A 48 5.65 -30.88 -46.29
C ASN A 48 6.02 -30.16 -45.01
N ASN A 49 6.99 -30.71 -44.28
CA ASN A 49 7.69 -29.96 -43.22
C ASN A 49 8.78 -29.13 -43.83
N PHE A 50 9.08 -27.99 -43.23
CA PHE A 50 10.12 -27.07 -43.61
C PHE A 50 11.10 -26.80 -42.49
N PHE A 51 12.37 -26.82 -42.77
CA PHE A 51 13.44 -26.53 -41.81
C PHE A 51 14.39 -25.47 -42.41
N ALA A 52 14.77 -24.46 -41.66
CA ALA A 52 15.68 -23.45 -42.08
C ALA A 52 16.59 -22.96 -40.95
N GLY A 53 17.80 -22.53 -41.28
CA GLY A 53 18.77 -21.99 -40.32
C GLY A 53 19.70 -20.96 -40.93
N GLY A 54 20.54 -20.36 -40.08
CA GLY A 54 21.46 -19.30 -40.44
C GLY A 54 20.85 -17.89 -40.39
N GLY A 55 19.76 -17.74 -39.64
CA GLY A 55 18.97 -16.51 -39.54
C GLY A 55 17.74 -16.56 -40.43
N VAL A 56 16.55 -16.55 -39.85
CA VAL A 56 15.29 -16.60 -40.56
C VAL A 56 14.45 -15.39 -40.14
N LEU A 57 13.91 -14.71 -41.14
CA LEU A 57 12.91 -13.66 -40.96
C LEU A 57 11.59 -14.16 -41.53
N ALA A 58 10.52 -13.93 -40.79
CA ALA A 58 9.17 -14.32 -41.19
C ALA A 58 8.17 -13.28 -40.69
N HIS A 59 6.99 -13.25 -41.29
CA HIS A 59 5.87 -12.43 -40.82
C HIS A 59 4.56 -13.22 -40.83
N CYS A 60 3.59 -12.73 -40.06
CA CYS A 60 2.24 -13.20 -40.10
C CYS A 60 1.43 -12.40 -41.12
N ARG A 61 1.07 -13.00 -42.24
CA ARG A 61 0.19 -12.37 -43.22
C ARG A 61 -1.13 -11.95 -42.56
N GLY A 62 -1.53 -10.70 -42.79
CA GLY A 62 -2.79 -10.15 -42.31
C GLY A 62 -2.78 -9.62 -40.86
N THR A 63 -1.66 -9.65 -40.16
CA THR A 63 -1.57 -9.16 -38.77
C THR A 63 -0.46 -8.15 -38.49
N GLY A 64 0.50 -7.98 -39.39
CA GLY A 64 1.65 -7.11 -39.21
C GLY A 64 2.66 -7.61 -38.14
N SER A 65 2.51 -8.85 -37.66
CA SER A 65 3.46 -9.45 -36.72
C SER A 65 4.69 -9.94 -37.46
N THR A 66 5.88 -9.70 -36.89
CA THR A 66 7.17 -10.16 -37.44
C THR A 66 7.85 -11.12 -36.48
N LEU A 67 8.59 -12.07 -37.04
CA LEU A 67 9.32 -13.11 -36.30
C LEU A 67 10.75 -13.18 -36.84
N SER A 68 11.71 -13.33 -35.93
CA SER A 68 13.10 -13.65 -36.32
C SER A 68 13.69 -14.69 -35.38
N ALA A 69 14.49 -15.61 -35.91
CA ALA A 69 15.17 -16.66 -35.16
C ALA A 69 16.42 -17.12 -35.88
N ASP A 70 17.36 -17.76 -35.19
CA ASP A 70 18.54 -18.37 -35.82
C ASP A 70 18.17 -19.59 -36.65
N SER A 71 17.14 -20.37 -36.21
CA SER A 71 16.60 -21.50 -36.97
C SER A 71 15.13 -21.71 -36.69
N VAL A 72 14.43 -22.30 -37.67
CA VAL A 72 13.01 -22.58 -37.57
C VAL A 72 12.68 -23.97 -38.10
N ALA A 73 11.59 -24.54 -37.56
CA ALA A 73 11.01 -25.79 -38.05
C ALA A 73 9.50 -25.62 -38.17
N TRP A 74 8.95 -25.87 -39.37
CA TRP A 74 7.53 -25.90 -39.63
C TRP A 74 7.03 -27.36 -39.77
N PHE A 75 6.05 -27.72 -38.98
CA PHE A 75 5.38 -29.02 -38.98
C PHE A 75 3.96 -28.87 -39.50
N ALA A 76 3.76 -29.10 -40.78
CA ALA A 76 2.49 -28.82 -41.47
C ALA A 76 1.31 -29.62 -40.90
N GLY A 77 1.49 -30.91 -40.64
CA GLY A 77 0.42 -31.79 -40.16
C GLY A 77 -0.17 -31.42 -38.79
N VAL A 78 0.60 -30.71 -37.98
CA VAL A 78 0.15 -30.26 -36.66
C VAL A 78 0.01 -28.72 -36.55
N GLY A 79 0.31 -28.01 -37.65
CA GLY A 79 0.22 -26.56 -37.68
C GLY A 79 1.14 -25.86 -36.62
N ARG A 80 2.38 -26.40 -36.42
CA ARG A 80 3.32 -25.89 -35.43
C ARG A 80 4.56 -25.31 -36.08
N PHE A 81 4.91 -24.10 -35.67
CA PHE A 81 6.11 -23.38 -36.09
C PHE A 81 7.05 -23.18 -34.90
N ASP A 82 8.15 -23.94 -34.86
CA ASP A 82 9.16 -23.87 -33.83
C ASP A 82 10.27 -22.90 -34.23
N MET A 83 10.73 -22.07 -33.28
CA MET A 83 11.76 -21.07 -33.44
C MET A 83 12.84 -21.27 -32.38
N ILE A 84 14.10 -21.25 -32.78
CA ILE A 84 15.25 -21.47 -31.91
C ILE A 84 16.24 -20.31 -32.08
N GLY A 85 16.56 -19.68 -30.97
CA GLY A 85 17.62 -18.68 -30.85
C GLY A 85 18.86 -19.33 -30.21
N GLN A 86 19.97 -19.41 -30.92
CA GLN A 86 21.24 -19.94 -30.40
C GLN A 86 22.23 -18.81 -30.12
N ARG A 87 22.48 -17.94 -31.13
CA ARG A 87 23.33 -16.76 -31.04
C ARG A 87 22.51 -15.51 -30.72
N ASN A 88 21.37 -15.38 -31.37
CA ASN A 88 20.42 -14.31 -31.18
C ASN A 88 19.12 -14.88 -30.58
N PRO A 89 18.45 -14.17 -29.66
CA PRO A 89 17.14 -14.62 -29.17
C PRO A 89 16.12 -14.67 -30.32
N VAL A 90 15.09 -15.48 -30.13
CA VAL A 90 13.87 -15.39 -30.93
C VAL A 90 13.24 -14.03 -30.64
N HIS A 91 12.95 -13.26 -31.68
CA HIS A 91 12.22 -12.01 -31.58
C HIS A 91 10.84 -12.13 -32.21
N ILE A 92 9.81 -11.79 -31.47
CA ILE A 92 8.44 -11.72 -31.96
C ILE A 92 7.92 -10.32 -31.66
N ARG A 93 7.42 -9.65 -32.68
CA ARG A 93 6.88 -8.30 -32.58
C ARG A 93 5.48 -8.28 -33.15
N ASP A 94 4.52 -8.04 -32.29
CA ASP A 94 3.10 -7.89 -32.60
C ASP A 94 2.65 -6.45 -32.26
N THR A 95 1.45 -6.07 -32.65
CA THR A 95 0.85 -4.78 -32.30
C THR A 95 0.67 -4.63 -30.79
N ALA A 96 0.35 -5.72 -30.09
CA ALA A 96 0.08 -5.74 -28.65
C ALA A 96 1.29 -6.09 -27.79
N ILE A 97 2.24 -6.91 -28.30
CA ILE A 97 3.36 -7.45 -27.54
C ILE A 97 4.66 -7.44 -28.32
N ALA A 98 5.76 -7.16 -27.63
CA ALA A 98 7.12 -7.47 -28.08
C ALA A 98 7.67 -8.56 -27.16
N LEU A 99 8.13 -9.68 -27.72
CA LEU A 99 8.60 -10.84 -27.00
C LEU A 99 9.98 -11.28 -27.49
N ASP A 100 10.88 -11.55 -26.54
CA ASP A 100 12.17 -12.16 -26.75
C ASP A 100 12.27 -13.44 -25.92
N ALA A 101 12.85 -14.52 -26.48
CA ALA A 101 13.03 -15.80 -25.78
C ALA A 101 14.19 -16.60 -26.39
N THR A 102 14.66 -17.63 -25.68
CA THR A 102 15.62 -18.57 -26.27
C THR A 102 14.94 -19.50 -27.27
N THR A 103 13.71 -19.96 -26.98
CA THR A 103 12.91 -20.78 -27.89
C THR A 103 11.47 -20.34 -27.86
N ALA A 104 10.77 -20.48 -28.99
CA ALA A 104 9.33 -20.25 -29.05
C ALA A 104 8.67 -21.22 -30.03
N SER A 105 7.40 -21.57 -29.78
CA SER A 105 6.57 -22.41 -30.63
C SER A 105 5.23 -21.72 -30.86
N TYR A 106 4.85 -21.54 -32.12
CA TYR A 106 3.56 -20.99 -32.50
C TYR A 106 2.62 -22.12 -33.03
N PHE A 107 1.45 -22.20 -32.45
CA PHE A 107 0.42 -23.20 -32.81
C PHE A 107 -0.71 -22.50 -33.58
N LEU A 108 -0.70 -22.68 -34.88
CA LEU A 108 -1.57 -21.98 -35.84
C LEU A 108 -3.05 -22.12 -35.53
N HIS A 109 -3.50 -23.34 -35.27
CA HIS A 109 -4.93 -23.66 -35.05
C HIS A 109 -5.47 -23.12 -33.73
N GLN A 110 -4.61 -22.71 -32.81
CA GLN A 110 -4.95 -22.25 -31.47
C GLN A 110 -4.66 -20.75 -31.28
N ASP A 111 -4.03 -20.09 -32.27
CA ASP A 111 -3.45 -18.73 -32.11
C ASP A 111 -2.69 -18.60 -30.80
N ARG A 112 -1.88 -19.63 -30.49
CA ARG A 112 -1.13 -19.79 -29.27
C ARG A 112 0.36 -19.74 -29.53
N LEU A 113 1.05 -18.89 -28.78
CA LEU A 113 2.50 -18.80 -28.74
C LEU A 113 3.00 -19.28 -27.39
N GLU A 114 3.95 -20.21 -27.37
CA GLU A 114 4.69 -20.63 -26.20
C GLU A 114 6.13 -20.17 -26.30
N ALA A 115 6.66 -19.56 -25.25
CA ALA A 115 8.04 -19.09 -25.18
C ALA A 115 8.74 -19.64 -23.95
N HIS A 116 9.98 -20.08 -24.10
CA HIS A 116 10.71 -20.74 -23.04
C HIS A 116 12.14 -20.21 -22.95
N ARG A 117 12.64 -20.12 -21.74
CA ARG A 117 13.96 -19.67 -21.33
C ARG A 117 14.25 -18.21 -21.71
N ASN A 118 14.66 -17.43 -20.71
CA ASN A 118 15.00 -16.02 -20.85
C ASN A 118 13.90 -15.18 -21.51
N VAL A 119 12.65 -15.49 -21.20
CA VAL A 119 11.50 -14.79 -21.78
C VAL A 119 11.44 -13.37 -21.24
N VAL A 120 11.37 -12.40 -22.15
CA VAL A 120 11.09 -10.99 -21.88
C VAL A 120 9.90 -10.59 -22.76
N ALA A 121 8.78 -10.26 -22.15
CA ALA A 121 7.59 -9.81 -22.85
C ALA A 121 7.23 -8.38 -22.43
N VAL A 122 7.09 -7.50 -23.41
CA VAL A 122 6.74 -6.09 -23.21
C VAL A 122 5.35 -5.86 -23.79
N ASN A 123 4.39 -5.48 -22.95
CA ASN A 123 3.10 -5.01 -23.42
C ASN A 123 3.26 -3.61 -24.02
N ARG A 124 3.02 -3.46 -25.32
CA ARG A 124 3.25 -2.20 -26.05
C ARG A 124 2.23 -1.11 -25.70
N ASN A 125 1.05 -1.49 -25.23
CA ASN A 125 0.01 -0.55 -24.85
C ASN A 125 0.21 0.03 -23.44
N THR A 126 0.73 -0.79 -22.51
CA THR A 126 0.86 -0.39 -21.10
C THR A 126 2.31 -0.11 -20.70
N GLY A 127 3.29 -0.56 -21.47
CA GLY A 127 4.70 -0.53 -21.13
C GLY A 127 5.10 -1.52 -20.02
N ALA A 128 4.20 -2.40 -19.60
CA ALA A 128 4.51 -3.42 -18.61
C ALA A 128 5.50 -4.45 -19.19
N VAL A 129 6.49 -4.85 -18.38
CA VAL A 129 7.53 -5.82 -18.76
C VAL A 129 7.42 -7.06 -17.89
N LEU A 130 7.25 -8.22 -18.51
CA LEU A 130 7.30 -9.51 -17.83
C LEU A 130 8.63 -10.19 -18.17
N ARG A 131 9.29 -10.73 -17.16
CA ARG A 131 10.50 -11.56 -17.28
C ARG A 131 10.27 -12.88 -16.58
N GLY A 132 10.60 -13.99 -17.25
CA GLY A 132 10.42 -15.32 -16.65
C GLY A 132 10.93 -16.43 -17.53
N PRO A 133 10.92 -17.69 -17.06
CA PRO A 133 11.36 -18.83 -17.85
C PRO A 133 10.32 -19.30 -18.85
N ASN A 134 9.02 -19.09 -18.59
CA ASN A 134 7.93 -19.62 -19.41
C ASN A 134 6.81 -18.59 -19.60
N LEU A 135 6.32 -18.50 -20.83
CA LEU A 135 5.16 -17.68 -21.18
C LEU A 135 4.33 -18.41 -22.23
N THR A 136 3.02 -18.43 -22.03
CA THR A 136 2.03 -18.80 -23.04
C THR A 136 1.18 -17.58 -23.36
N TYR A 137 1.13 -17.21 -24.62
CA TYR A 137 0.37 -16.06 -25.12
C TYR A 137 -0.70 -16.52 -26.11
N TYR A 138 -1.90 -16.07 -25.90
CA TYR A 138 -3.03 -16.26 -26.80
C TYR A 138 -3.45 -14.91 -27.36
N ARG A 139 -3.45 -14.79 -28.66
CA ARG A 139 -3.89 -13.58 -29.34
C ARG A 139 -5.42 -13.43 -29.27
N ALA A 140 -5.91 -12.19 -29.32
CA ALA A 140 -7.33 -11.93 -29.50
C ALA A 140 -7.78 -12.40 -30.89
N VAL A 141 -8.88 -13.17 -30.98
CA VAL A 141 -9.49 -13.69 -32.21
C VAL A 141 -10.97 -13.40 -32.13
N LYS A 142 -11.49 -12.59 -33.03
CA LYS A 142 -12.91 -12.21 -33.05
C LYS A 142 -13.83 -13.42 -33.10
N GLY A 143 -14.80 -13.49 -32.19
CA GLY A 143 -15.75 -14.57 -32.05
C GLY A 143 -15.23 -15.82 -31.35
N VAL A 144 -13.94 -15.87 -30.99
CA VAL A 144 -13.33 -17.01 -30.23
C VAL A 144 -12.78 -16.48 -28.88
N ARG A 145 -12.02 -15.41 -28.93
CA ARG A 145 -11.40 -14.79 -27.74
C ARG A 145 -11.30 -13.28 -27.98
N ASP A 146 -12.17 -12.51 -27.31
CA ASP A 146 -12.30 -11.08 -27.55
C ASP A 146 -11.11 -10.26 -27.08
N THR A 147 -10.29 -10.81 -26.15
CA THR A 147 -9.10 -10.16 -25.61
C THR A 147 -7.91 -11.10 -25.61
N LEU A 148 -6.69 -10.55 -25.67
CA LEU A 148 -5.48 -11.34 -25.48
C LEU A 148 -5.46 -11.96 -24.08
N GLU A 149 -4.83 -13.12 -23.95
CA GLU A 149 -4.51 -13.74 -22.67
C GLU A 149 -3.04 -14.14 -22.59
N MET A 150 -2.42 -13.96 -21.43
CA MET A 150 -1.06 -14.43 -21.19
C MET A 150 -1.01 -15.22 -19.88
N TYR A 151 -0.23 -16.28 -19.87
CA TYR A 151 0.06 -17.09 -18.71
C TYR A 151 1.57 -17.22 -18.56
N ALA A 152 2.08 -16.93 -17.38
CA ALA A 152 3.49 -17.17 -17.07
C ALA A 152 3.62 -17.94 -15.76
N SER A 153 4.63 -18.81 -15.68
CA SER A 153 4.87 -19.68 -14.54
C SER A 153 6.35 -19.71 -14.17
N SER A 154 6.64 -20.38 -13.05
CA SER A 154 8.00 -20.51 -12.51
C SER A 154 8.57 -19.16 -12.06
N ARG A 155 7.78 -18.45 -11.25
CA ARG A 155 8.13 -17.23 -10.57
C ARG A 155 8.49 -16.05 -11.49
N PRO A 156 7.58 -15.67 -12.42
CA PRO A 156 7.79 -14.50 -13.26
C PRO A 156 7.87 -13.21 -12.43
N LYS A 157 8.67 -12.26 -12.93
CA LYS A 157 8.79 -10.89 -12.43
C LYS A 157 8.11 -9.95 -13.41
N ILE A 158 7.19 -9.13 -12.92
CA ILE A 158 6.48 -8.12 -13.71
C ILE A 158 6.89 -6.74 -13.21
N GLU A 159 7.32 -5.88 -14.11
CA GLU A 159 7.58 -4.47 -13.86
C GLU A 159 6.44 -3.65 -14.47
N TYR A 160 5.71 -2.95 -13.61
CA TYR A 160 4.55 -2.16 -13.98
C TYR A 160 4.74 -0.70 -13.57
N ARG A 161 4.58 0.23 -14.51
CA ARG A 161 4.73 1.68 -14.28
C ARG A 161 3.37 2.38 -14.29
N SER A 162 3.21 3.36 -13.42
CA SER A 162 2.00 4.20 -13.38
C SER A 162 1.85 5.01 -14.67
N ARG A 163 2.97 5.47 -15.24
CA ARG A 163 3.07 6.15 -16.54
C ARG A 163 4.33 5.67 -17.24
N PRO A 164 4.38 5.63 -18.59
CA PRO A 164 5.55 5.19 -19.33
C PRO A 164 6.84 5.92 -18.94
N ASP A 165 6.74 7.23 -18.68
CA ASP A 165 7.90 8.12 -18.44
C ASP A 165 8.05 8.50 -16.95
N SER A 166 7.27 7.94 -16.04
CA SER A 166 7.25 8.38 -14.64
C SER A 166 7.72 7.31 -13.68
N GLY A 167 8.84 7.61 -13.02
CA GLY A 167 9.16 7.08 -11.71
C GLY A 167 9.48 5.58 -11.64
N GLU A 168 9.63 5.13 -10.43
CA GLU A 168 9.94 3.75 -10.06
C GLU A 168 8.76 2.81 -10.37
N PRO A 169 9.00 1.66 -11.02
CA PRO A 169 7.95 0.68 -11.28
C PRO A 169 7.52 -0.05 -10.00
N TYR A 170 6.28 -0.52 -9.97
CA TYR A 170 5.90 -1.63 -9.11
C TYR A 170 6.53 -2.91 -9.64
N VAL A 171 7.21 -3.62 -8.78
CA VAL A 171 7.77 -4.94 -9.07
C VAL A 171 6.86 -5.99 -8.47
N ILE A 172 6.24 -6.81 -9.33
CA ILE A 172 5.34 -7.87 -8.91
C ILE A 172 6.02 -9.20 -9.18
N VAL A 173 6.06 -10.06 -8.15
CA VAL A 173 6.59 -11.41 -8.24
C VAL A 173 5.56 -12.39 -7.70
N THR A 174 5.32 -13.49 -8.41
CA THR A 174 4.34 -14.51 -8.03
C THR A 174 4.75 -15.85 -8.69
N ASP A 175 4.32 -16.99 -8.17
CA ASP A 175 4.70 -18.30 -8.74
C ASP A 175 4.10 -18.50 -10.13
N ARG A 176 2.89 -17.96 -10.36
CA ARG A 176 2.19 -17.99 -11.65
C ARG A 176 1.33 -16.74 -11.82
N VAL A 177 1.20 -16.27 -13.04
CA VAL A 177 0.37 -15.11 -13.37
C VAL A 177 -0.46 -15.37 -14.62
N ARG A 178 -1.68 -14.84 -14.62
CA ARG A 178 -2.56 -14.73 -15.78
C ARG A 178 -2.89 -13.26 -16.02
N PHE A 179 -2.81 -12.85 -17.28
CA PHE A 179 -3.34 -11.57 -17.76
C PHE A 179 -4.52 -11.80 -18.69
N ARG A 180 -5.47 -10.90 -18.66
CA ARG A 180 -6.58 -10.83 -19.61
C ARG A 180 -6.73 -9.39 -20.09
N GLY A 181 -6.59 -9.19 -21.38
CA GLY A 181 -6.49 -7.85 -21.94
C GLY A 181 -5.30 -7.07 -21.38
N ASN A 182 -5.42 -5.75 -21.33
CA ASN A 182 -4.40 -4.85 -20.82
C ASN A 182 -4.62 -4.48 -19.35
N ASP A 183 -5.77 -4.82 -18.78
CA ASP A 183 -6.26 -4.24 -17.54
C ASP A 183 -6.30 -5.21 -16.36
N GLN A 184 -6.42 -6.53 -16.64
CA GLN A 184 -6.66 -7.53 -15.60
C GLN A 184 -5.47 -8.46 -15.42
N MET A 185 -5.09 -8.69 -14.16
CA MET A 185 -4.01 -9.60 -13.78
C MET A 185 -4.42 -10.39 -12.53
N TRP A 186 -4.12 -11.68 -12.52
CA TRP A 186 -4.24 -12.56 -11.36
C TRP A 186 -2.90 -13.23 -11.10
N GLY A 187 -2.40 -13.10 -9.88
CA GLY A 187 -1.19 -13.77 -9.40
C GLY A 187 -1.55 -14.83 -8.36
N GLY A 188 -0.92 -15.98 -8.42
CA GLY A 188 -1.11 -17.05 -7.45
C GLY A 188 0.21 -17.67 -7.01
N GLY A 189 0.31 -18.00 -5.73
CA GLY A 189 1.49 -18.49 -5.05
C GLY A 189 2.45 -17.37 -4.67
N SER A 190 2.52 -17.06 -3.35
CA SER A 190 3.48 -16.11 -2.75
C SER A 190 3.60 -14.79 -3.52
N ALA A 191 2.47 -14.14 -3.78
CA ALA A 191 2.42 -12.88 -4.52
C ALA A 191 3.02 -11.74 -3.69
N THR A 192 3.92 -10.97 -4.29
CA THR A 192 4.50 -9.76 -3.71
C THR A 192 4.41 -8.60 -4.70
N ILE A 193 4.15 -7.41 -4.19
CA ILE A 193 4.19 -6.13 -4.91
C ILE A 193 5.17 -5.26 -4.15
N ASP A 194 6.19 -4.75 -4.81
CA ASP A 194 7.24 -3.96 -4.16
C ASP A 194 7.52 -2.67 -4.93
N ARG A 195 7.71 -1.58 -4.17
CA ARG A 195 8.20 -0.27 -4.60
C ARG A 195 8.89 0.40 -3.41
N SER A 196 9.62 1.50 -3.62
CA SER A 196 10.35 2.20 -2.54
C SER A 196 9.47 2.65 -1.37
N ASP A 197 8.22 3.02 -1.64
CA ASP A 197 7.26 3.55 -0.66
C ASP A 197 6.31 2.51 -0.07
N ILE A 198 6.13 1.35 -0.70
CA ILE A 198 5.16 0.35 -0.29
C ILE A 198 5.61 -1.07 -0.67
N THR A 199 5.34 -2.02 0.21
CA THR A 199 5.39 -3.46 -0.07
C THR A 199 4.05 -4.08 0.28
N ALA A 200 3.55 -4.96 -0.58
CA ALA A 200 2.34 -5.74 -0.32
C ALA A 200 2.59 -7.21 -0.63
N ARG A 201 1.99 -8.11 0.13
CA ARG A 201 2.13 -9.56 -0.03
C ARG A 201 0.83 -10.30 0.28
N GLY A 202 0.69 -11.49 -0.25
CA GLY A 202 -0.40 -12.44 0.00
C GLY A 202 -0.15 -13.74 -0.74
N ASP A 203 -0.95 -14.78 -0.49
CA ASP A 203 -0.85 -16.04 -1.24
C ASP A 203 -1.33 -15.85 -2.67
N SER A 204 -2.30 -14.96 -2.88
CA SER A 204 -2.74 -14.58 -4.21
C SER A 204 -3.18 -13.12 -4.30
N MET A 205 -3.17 -12.61 -5.53
CA MET A 205 -3.54 -11.24 -5.84
C MET A 205 -4.42 -11.15 -7.09
N GLN A 206 -5.24 -10.14 -7.13
CA GLN A 206 -5.95 -9.68 -8.31
C GLN A 206 -5.70 -8.19 -8.50
N LEU A 207 -5.52 -7.76 -9.75
CA LEU A 207 -5.43 -6.36 -10.12
C LEU A 207 -6.38 -6.11 -11.31
N ASP A 208 -7.25 -5.13 -11.18
CA ASP A 208 -8.06 -4.59 -12.27
C ASP A 208 -7.77 -3.09 -12.40
N GLN A 209 -6.99 -2.74 -13.42
CA GLN A 209 -6.54 -1.36 -13.64
C GLN A 209 -7.66 -0.44 -14.09
N ARG A 210 -8.64 -0.99 -14.85
CA ARG A 210 -9.80 -0.21 -15.33
C ARG A 210 -10.72 0.15 -14.18
N ALA A 211 -10.97 -0.81 -13.29
CA ALA A 211 -11.75 -0.60 -12.08
C ALA A 211 -10.97 0.20 -11.00
N GLY A 212 -9.65 0.37 -11.16
CA GLY A 212 -8.79 0.98 -10.14
C GLY A 212 -8.76 0.16 -8.84
N PHE A 213 -8.78 -1.16 -8.95
CA PHE A 213 -8.95 -2.07 -7.82
C PHE A 213 -7.87 -3.15 -7.78
N GLY A 214 -7.39 -3.44 -6.58
CA GLY A 214 -6.53 -4.58 -6.28
C GLY A 214 -7.05 -5.35 -5.07
N LEU A 215 -6.79 -6.65 -5.03
CA LEU A 215 -7.16 -7.54 -3.93
C LEU A 215 -5.99 -8.45 -3.59
N LEU A 216 -5.70 -8.59 -2.30
CA LEU A 216 -4.75 -9.54 -1.75
C LEU A 216 -5.49 -10.45 -0.78
N VAL A 217 -5.27 -11.76 -0.87
CA VAL A 217 -5.84 -12.77 0.01
C VAL A 217 -4.79 -13.81 0.39
N GLY A 218 -5.08 -14.56 1.46
CA GLY A 218 -4.15 -15.54 2.04
C GLY A 218 -3.02 -14.83 2.81
N ASN A 219 -3.25 -14.58 4.09
CA ASN A 219 -2.31 -13.89 4.98
C ASN A 219 -1.76 -12.56 4.41
N PRO A 220 -2.66 -11.68 3.89
CA PRO A 220 -2.21 -10.47 3.25
C PRO A 220 -1.61 -9.49 4.25
N ALA A 221 -0.56 -8.79 3.81
CA ALA A 221 0.05 -7.70 4.55
C ALA A 221 0.49 -6.60 3.59
N VAL A 222 0.29 -5.35 4.01
CA VAL A 222 0.81 -4.16 3.31
C VAL A 222 1.66 -3.38 4.29
N GLN A 223 2.85 -2.99 3.85
CA GLN A 223 3.79 -2.18 4.61
C GLN A 223 4.06 -0.88 3.85
N GLY A 224 3.74 0.25 4.47
CA GLY A 224 4.22 1.56 4.05
C GLY A 224 5.65 1.77 4.53
N LYS A 225 6.51 2.30 3.65
CA LYS A 225 7.95 2.46 3.90
C LYS A 225 8.36 3.94 4.09
N GLY A 226 7.41 4.84 4.33
CA GLY A 226 7.66 6.26 4.53
C GLY A 226 8.52 6.58 5.76
N ALA A 227 8.59 7.86 6.13
CA ALA A 227 9.32 8.31 7.32
C ALA A 227 8.77 7.70 8.62
N ARG A 228 7.48 7.36 8.64
CA ARG A 228 6.80 6.64 9.71
C ARG A 228 6.19 5.34 9.16
N PRO A 229 6.98 4.26 9.11
CA PRO A 229 6.53 3.01 8.53
C PRO A 229 5.37 2.41 9.32
N TYR A 230 4.46 1.76 8.59
CA TYR A 230 3.34 1.04 9.17
C TYR A 230 3.15 -0.31 8.48
N THR A 231 2.48 -1.22 9.17
CA THR A 231 2.05 -2.51 8.60
C THR A 231 0.55 -2.65 8.79
N LEU A 232 -0.17 -3.06 7.73
CA LEU A 232 -1.59 -3.38 7.76
C LEU A 232 -1.77 -4.85 7.39
N THR A 233 -2.55 -5.57 8.20
CA THR A 233 -2.92 -6.98 7.98
C THR A 233 -4.42 -7.18 8.15
N GLY A 234 -4.97 -8.28 7.65
CA GLY A 234 -6.37 -8.66 7.78
C GLY A 234 -6.65 -9.97 7.08
N THR A 235 -7.90 -10.40 7.00
CA THR A 235 -8.29 -11.60 6.24
C THR A 235 -8.14 -11.37 4.74
N ARG A 236 -8.46 -10.17 4.27
CA ARG A 236 -8.22 -9.70 2.91
C ARG A 236 -7.85 -8.22 2.90
N ILE A 237 -7.06 -7.81 1.94
CA ILE A 237 -6.70 -6.40 1.73
C ILE A 237 -7.11 -5.97 0.33
N GLU A 238 -7.86 -4.88 0.27
CA GLU A 238 -8.29 -4.21 -0.96
C GLU A 238 -7.39 -2.98 -1.18
N LEU A 239 -6.91 -2.79 -2.40
CA LEU A 239 -6.12 -1.64 -2.82
C LEU A 239 -6.96 -0.80 -3.78
N GLY A 240 -7.16 0.47 -3.47
CA GLY A 240 -7.80 1.43 -4.36
C GLY A 240 -6.75 2.24 -5.11
N PHE A 241 -6.88 2.30 -6.45
CA PHE A 241 -5.97 3.05 -7.31
C PHE A 241 -6.70 4.24 -7.93
N LYS A 242 -6.03 5.37 -8.00
CA LYS A 242 -6.44 6.52 -8.81
C LYS A 242 -5.25 6.96 -9.65
N ALA A 243 -5.45 7.09 -10.98
CA ALA A 243 -4.35 7.35 -11.91
C ALA A 243 -3.17 6.37 -11.76
N ARG A 244 -3.47 5.09 -11.48
CA ARG A 244 -2.52 3.99 -11.26
C ARG A 244 -1.62 4.14 -10.02
N GLU A 245 -1.94 5.06 -9.12
CA GLU A 245 -1.29 5.17 -7.81
C GLU A 245 -2.22 4.68 -6.70
N VAL A 246 -1.66 4.01 -5.69
CA VAL A 246 -2.42 3.57 -4.51
C VAL A 246 -2.91 4.80 -3.75
N ARG A 247 -4.23 4.89 -3.54
CA ARG A 247 -4.89 5.97 -2.80
C ARG A 247 -5.59 5.48 -1.55
N SER A 248 -5.95 4.21 -1.51
CA SER A 248 -6.49 3.59 -0.29
C SER A 248 -6.00 2.16 -0.13
N VAL A 249 -5.86 1.74 1.12
CA VAL A 249 -5.53 0.38 1.52
C VAL A 249 -6.52 -0.03 2.60
N ARG A 250 -7.39 -1.00 2.30
CA ARG A 250 -8.46 -1.42 3.21
C ARG A 250 -8.28 -2.87 3.63
N ALA A 251 -8.08 -3.10 4.91
CA ALA A 251 -8.14 -4.43 5.51
C ALA A 251 -9.56 -4.76 5.96
N ARG A 252 -10.03 -5.96 5.67
CA ARG A 252 -11.31 -6.50 6.15
C ARG A 252 -11.11 -7.83 6.86
N GLY A 253 -11.86 -8.01 7.93
CA GLY A 253 -11.82 -9.17 8.80
C GLY A 253 -10.56 -9.15 9.67
N ASN A 254 -10.72 -8.78 10.95
CA ASN A 254 -9.64 -8.72 11.93
C ASN A 254 -8.47 -7.83 11.48
N GLY A 255 -8.79 -6.62 11.01
CA GLY A 255 -7.80 -5.64 10.58
C GLY A 255 -6.88 -5.25 11.74
N VAL A 256 -5.58 -5.23 11.48
CA VAL A 256 -4.55 -4.75 12.41
C VAL A 256 -3.60 -3.84 11.65
N ALA A 257 -3.53 -2.57 12.08
CA ALA A 257 -2.52 -1.64 11.63
C ALA A 257 -1.55 -1.36 12.78
N THR A 258 -0.25 -1.38 12.51
CA THR A 258 0.80 -1.17 13.52
C THR A 258 1.82 -0.18 12.97
N GLY A 259 2.08 0.88 13.70
CA GLY A 259 3.19 1.80 13.49
C GLY A 259 4.30 1.57 14.53
N SER A 260 5.22 2.54 14.64
CA SER A 260 6.34 2.47 15.59
C SER A 260 5.89 2.53 17.06
N ASP A 261 4.86 3.30 17.34
CA ASP A 261 4.41 3.67 18.69
C ASP A 261 2.90 3.53 18.90
N TRP A 262 2.20 2.98 17.92
CA TRP A 262 0.75 2.77 17.96
C TRP A 262 0.32 1.46 17.30
N ARG A 263 -0.84 0.96 17.73
CA ARG A 263 -1.53 -0.21 17.16
C ARG A 263 -3.02 0.10 17.08
N LEU A 264 -3.60 -0.15 15.91
CA LEU A 264 -5.03 -0.02 15.64
C LEU A 264 -5.60 -1.39 15.28
N THR A 265 -6.66 -1.79 15.95
CA THR A 265 -7.36 -3.07 15.68
C THR A 265 -8.83 -2.81 15.47
N ALA A 266 -9.42 -3.45 14.46
CA ALA A 266 -10.85 -3.34 14.14
C ALA A 266 -11.28 -4.48 13.20
N ASP A 267 -12.57 -4.62 12.93
CA ASP A 267 -13.02 -5.52 11.86
C ASP A 267 -12.58 -5.02 10.49
N THR A 268 -12.72 -3.72 10.26
CA THR A 268 -12.30 -3.07 9.03
C THR A 268 -11.42 -1.86 9.34
N ILE A 269 -10.29 -1.75 8.66
CA ILE A 269 -9.40 -0.56 8.71
C ILE A 269 -9.19 -0.06 7.29
N ASP A 270 -9.40 1.24 7.07
CA ASP A 270 -9.18 1.92 5.79
C ASP A 270 -8.13 3.00 5.96
N LEU A 271 -7.04 2.91 5.22
CA LEU A 271 -5.95 3.88 5.19
C LEU A 271 -6.06 4.69 3.90
N LEU A 272 -6.15 6.00 4.00
CA LEU A 272 -6.18 6.91 2.87
C LEU A 272 -4.82 7.57 2.69
N LEU A 273 -4.30 7.47 1.46
CA LEU A 273 -3.00 8.03 1.09
C LEU A 273 -3.17 9.19 0.12
N ASP A 274 -2.36 10.21 0.30
CA ASP A 274 -2.13 11.25 -0.71
C ASP A 274 -0.64 11.48 -0.88
N GLN A 275 -0.21 11.65 -2.15
CA GLN A 275 1.22 11.76 -2.49
C GLN A 275 2.09 10.67 -1.82
N ARG A 276 1.57 9.42 -1.76
CA ARG A 276 2.23 8.24 -1.16
C ARG A 276 2.40 8.29 0.37
N LYS A 277 1.80 9.28 1.05
CA LYS A 277 1.83 9.44 2.50
C LYS A 277 0.47 9.15 3.09
N LEU A 278 0.45 8.53 4.26
CA LEU A 278 -0.78 8.34 5.03
C LEU A 278 -1.33 9.70 5.47
N GLN A 279 -2.61 9.95 5.18
CA GLN A 279 -3.31 11.17 5.56
C GLN A 279 -4.40 10.91 6.58
N GLN A 280 -5.12 9.80 6.44
CA GLN A 280 -6.23 9.45 7.33
C GLN A 280 -6.29 7.94 7.52
N ALA A 281 -6.74 7.52 8.69
CA ALA A 281 -7.09 6.14 8.98
C ALA A 281 -8.49 6.08 9.59
N PHE A 282 -9.31 5.15 9.10
CA PHE A 282 -10.63 4.87 9.65
C PHE A 282 -10.67 3.42 10.12
N ALA A 283 -11.34 3.18 11.24
CA ALA A 283 -11.50 1.85 11.78
C ALA A 283 -12.92 1.63 12.26
N TRP A 284 -13.50 0.48 11.94
CA TRP A 284 -14.87 0.11 12.33
C TRP A 284 -14.87 -1.25 12.99
N GLY A 285 -15.52 -1.33 14.14
CA GLY A 285 -15.91 -2.60 14.76
C GLY A 285 -16.99 -3.31 13.95
N ARG A 286 -17.28 -4.56 14.28
CA ARG A 286 -18.36 -5.32 13.68
C ARG A 286 -19.69 -4.95 14.35
N LYS A 287 -20.71 -4.60 13.55
CA LYS A 287 -22.03 -4.12 14.06
C LYS A 287 -22.71 -5.07 15.05
N ASP A 288 -22.56 -6.37 14.86
CA ASP A 288 -23.28 -7.41 15.63
C ASP A 288 -22.39 -8.14 16.62
N SER A 289 -21.25 -7.56 16.99
CA SER A 289 -20.30 -8.20 17.91
C SER A 289 -19.75 -7.23 18.95
N THR A 290 -19.14 -7.80 19.99
CA THR A 290 -18.34 -7.05 20.97
C THR A 290 -17.01 -6.52 20.41
N SER A 291 -16.69 -6.83 19.15
CA SER A 291 -15.48 -6.37 18.49
C SER A 291 -15.61 -4.89 18.16
N ARG A 292 -14.88 -4.06 18.87
CA ARG A 292 -14.84 -2.61 18.72
C ARG A 292 -13.54 -2.17 18.07
N ALA A 293 -13.53 -0.96 17.51
CA ALA A 293 -12.31 -0.34 17.07
C ALA A 293 -11.49 0.09 18.30
N ASN A 294 -10.19 -0.24 18.31
CA ASN A 294 -9.32 0.02 19.44
C ASN A 294 -7.95 0.53 18.95
N ALA A 295 -7.56 1.72 19.39
CA ALA A 295 -6.26 2.32 19.15
C ALA A 295 -5.46 2.34 20.45
N VAL A 296 -4.24 1.81 20.43
CA VAL A 296 -3.36 1.67 21.59
C VAL A 296 -2.02 2.31 21.30
N SER A 297 -1.52 3.10 22.23
CA SER A 297 -0.13 3.56 22.28
C SER A 297 0.49 3.22 23.63
N ALA A 298 1.72 3.62 23.89
CA ALA A 298 2.40 3.33 25.16
C ALA A 298 1.61 3.83 26.39
N ARG A 299 0.93 4.96 26.25
CA ARG A 299 0.24 5.64 27.36
C ARG A 299 -1.26 5.78 27.19
N TYR A 300 -1.77 5.68 25.98
CA TYR A 300 -3.18 5.95 25.67
C TYR A 300 -3.83 4.76 24.98
N THR A 301 -5.08 4.52 25.34
CA THR A 301 -5.97 3.58 24.65
C THR A 301 -7.29 4.28 24.37
N ILE A 302 -7.76 4.19 23.12
CA ILE A 302 -9.07 4.72 22.71
C ILE A 302 -9.86 3.58 22.11
N GLU A 303 -11.08 3.34 22.61
CA GLU A 303 -11.97 2.28 22.16
C GLU A 303 -13.35 2.88 21.85
N ALA A 304 -13.91 2.51 20.68
CA ALA A 304 -15.22 3.00 20.23
C ALA A 304 -15.82 2.04 19.18
N ASP A 305 -17.07 2.31 18.76
CA ASP A 305 -17.66 1.57 17.64
C ASP A 305 -16.94 1.89 16.33
N SER A 306 -16.46 3.14 16.20
CA SER A 306 -15.58 3.55 15.09
C SER A 306 -14.58 4.62 15.51
N LEU A 307 -13.44 4.64 14.84
CA LEU A 307 -12.37 5.61 15.01
C LEU A 307 -12.04 6.29 13.67
N ALA A 308 -11.72 7.58 13.71
CA ALA A 308 -11.16 8.34 12.62
C ALA A 308 -9.90 9.04 13.12
N LEU A 309 -8.78 8.85 12.42
CA LEU A 309 -7.47 9.41 12.75
C LEU A 309 -7.04 10.31 11.61
N ASP A 310 -6.71 11.55 11.89
CA ASP A 310 -6.14 12.49 10.93
C ASP A 310 -4.62 12.55 11.12
N THR A 311 -3.90 12.19 10.05
CA THR A 311 -2.43 12.05 10.08
C THR A 311 -1.78 12.81 8.92
N PRO A 312 -2.00 14.12 8.80
CA PRO A 312 -1.40 14.90 7.71
C PRO A 312 0.12 14.74 7.71
N ASN A 313 0.67 14.39 6.54
CA ASN A 313 2.10 14.07 6.39
C ASN A 313 2.61 12.97 7.36
N GLU A 314 1.78 11.96 7.63
CA GLU A 314 2.10 10.82 8.50
C GLU A 314 2.22 11.19 9.99
N VAL A 315 1.74 12.37 10.40
CA VAL A 315 1.79 12.87 11.78
C VAL A 315 0.39 12.92 12.37
N LEU A 316 0.13 12.17 13.45
CA LEU A 316 -1.16 12.20 14.14
C LEU A 316 -1.42 13.58 14.73
N THR A 317 -2.53 14.20 14.31
CA THR A 317 -3.00 15.51 14.80
C THR A 317 -4.34 15.41 15.52
N GLU A 318 -5.22 14.50 15.10
CA GLU A 318 -6.53 14.32 15.71
C GLU A 318 -6.94 12.85 15.69
N ALA A 319 -7.60 12.39 16.75
CA ALA A 319 -8.33 11.14 16.80
C ALA A 319 -9.75 11.42 17.27
N ARG A 320 -10.73 10.95 16.50
CA ARG A 320 -12.14 11.01 16.82
C ARG A 320 -12.70 9.62 17.01
N ALA A 321 -13.44 9.41 18.10
CA ALA A 321 -14.05 8.15 18.47
C ALA A 321 -15.57 8.34 18.56
N PHE A 322 -16.34 7.43 17.95
CA PHE A 322 -17.78 7.51 17.86
C PHE A 322 -18.44 6.21 18.34
N GLY A 323 -19.50 6.34 19.12
CA GLY A 323 -20.28 5.26 19.69
C GLY A 323 -19.64 4.66 20.95
N LYS A 324 -20.21 4.96 22.11
CA LYS A 324 -19.76 4.47 23.44
C LYS A 324 -18.26 4.61 23.63
N ALA A 325 -17.74 5.77 23.28
CA ALA A 325 -16.30 6.01 23.25
C ALA A 325 -15.70 6.00 24.66
N LEU A 326 -14.53 5.39 24.80
CA LEU A 326 -13.77 5.28 26.04
C LEU A 326 -12.30 5.56 25.76
N SER A 327 -11.73 6.52 26.45
CA SER A 327 -10.29 6.77 26.51
C SER A 327 -9.74 6.36 27.87
N ARG A 328 -8.57 5.70 27.87
CA ARG A 328 -7.77 5.46 29.08
C ARG A 328 -6.37 6.02 28.87
N SER A 329 -5.84 6.63 29.90
CA SER A 329 -4.45 7.09 29.92
C SER A 329 -3.73 6.63 31.17
N LYS A 330 -2.43 6.37 31.05
CA LYS A 330 -1.55 6.06 32.17
C LYS A 330 -0.54 7.18 32.35
N ARG A 331 -0.19 7.47 33.59
CA ARG A 331 0.84 8.46 33.92
C ARG A 331 2.19 8.09 33.29
N ASP A 332 2.52 6.80 33.32
CA ASP A 332 3.72 6.24 32.73
C ASP A 332 3.44 4.87 32.08
N SER A 333 4.45 4.23 31.56
CA SER A 333 4.31 2.93 30.87
C SER A 333 4.36 1.72 31.82
N THR A 334 4.40 1.92 33.15
CA THR A 334 4.45 0.81 34.09
C THR A 334 3.10 0.11 34.20
N PRO A 335 3.06 -1.23 34.45
CA PRO A 335 1.80 -1.94 34.64
C PRO A 335 0.97 -1.46 35.82
N THR A 336 1.61 -0.90 36.84
CA THR A 336 1.02 -0.43 38.10
C THR A 336 0.66 1.06 38.07
N ALA A 337 0.89 1.77 36.94
CA ALA A 337 0.55 3.18 36.83
C ALA A 337 -0.94 3.41 37.00
N ASP A 338 -1.31 4.50 37.68
CA ASP A 338 -2.68 4.97 37.79
C ASP A 338 -3.30 5.19 36.42
N VAL A 339 -4.57 4.80 36.26
CA VAL A 339 -5.30 4.88 35.01
C VAL A 339 -6.39 5.94 35.12
N ASP A 340 -6.21 7.00 34.35
CA ASP A 340 -7.26 7.98 34.10
C ASP A 340 -8.15 7.49 32.96
N TRP A 341 -9.43 7.80 33.01
CA TRP A 341 -10.35 7.45 31.94
C TRP A 341 -11.40 8.51 31.67
N MET A 342 -11.87 8.55 30.44
CA MET A 342 -12.96 9.40 29.99
C MET A 342 -13.89 8.61 29.06
N THR A 343 -15.20 8.78 29.23
CA THR A 343 -16.24 8.17 28.40
C THR A 343 -17.19 9.21 27.87
N GLY A 344 -17.84 8.90 26.74
CA GLY A 344 -18.92 9.70 26.15
C GLY A 344 -19.54 8.96 24.97
N ASP A 345 -20.56 9.54 24.36
CA ASP A 345 -21.09 9.06 23.09
C ASP A 345 -20.05 9.25 21.98
N SER A 346 -19.24 10.32 22.09
CA SER A 346 -18.08 10.57 21.24
C SER A 346 -16.93 11.21 22.01
N LEU A 347 -15.70 11.00 21.51
CA LEU A 347 -14.47 11.62 22.03
C LEU A 347 -13.67 12.23 20.86
N ALA A 348 -12.98 13.33 21.15
CA ALA A 348 -11.92 13.82 20.29
C ALA A 348 -10.65 14.08 21.12
N ALA A 349 -9.51 13.67 20.56
CA ALA A 349 -8.18 13.91 21.12
C ALA A 349 -7.34 14.68 20.10
N HIS A 350 -6.72 15.77 20.53
CA HIS A 350 -5.92 16.65 19.68
C HIS A 350 -4.46 16.64 20.13
N TRP A 351 -3.55 16.48 19.17
CA TRP A 351 -2.11 16.49 19.39
C TRP A 351 -1.45 17.72 18.77
N ILE A 352 -0.45 18.26 19.46
CA ILE A 352 0.44 19.28 18.94
C ILE A 352 1.82 18.69 18.69
N GLN A 353 2.56 19.30 17.75
CA GLN A 353 3.94 18.94 17.46
C GLN A 353 4.86 19.83 18.28
N GLU A 354 5.69 19.24 19.14
CA GLU A 354 6.74 19.96 19.84
C GLU A 354 8.11 19.52 19.27
N PRO A 355 9.04 20.48 19.06
CA PRO A 355 10.42 20.13 18.72
C PRO A 355 11.03 19.31 19.85
N ASP A 356 11.80 18.27 19.50
CA ASP A 356 12.51 17.45 20.49
C ASP A 356 13.65 18.29 21.07
N SER A 357 13.44 18.86 22.27
CA SER A 357 14.40 19.70 22.97
C SER A 357 15.63 18.95 23.51
N ALA A 358 15.78 17.66 23.19
CA ALA A 358 16.89 16.84 23.65
C ALA A 358 18.21 17.01 22.87
N SER A 359 18.31 17.97 21.92
CA SER A 359 19.54 18.21 21.15
C SER A 359 20.31 19.51 21.54
N GLY A 360 19.97 20.10 22.64
CA GLY A 360 20.57 21.38 23.06
C GLY A 360 21.16 21.36 24.46
N ASP A 361 22.07 20.46 24.79
CA ASP A 361 23.07 20.75 25.83
C ASP A 361 24.27 19.78 25.72
N ARG A 362 25.19 20.10 24.85
CA ARG A 362 26.60 19.70 25.01
C ARG A 362 27.43 20.94 24.93
N GLY A 363 27.94 21.28 26.13
CA GLY A 363 28.74 22.43 26.47
C GLY A 363 29.75 22.84 25.41
N SER A 364 29.74 24.12 25.14
CA SER A 364 30.87 24.86 24.59
C SER A 364 32.10 24.73 25.50
N SER A 365 32.98 23.79 25.18
CA SER A 365 34.38 23.91 25.62
C SER A 365 35.16 24.56 24.48
N GLU A 366 35.56 25.79 24.72
CA GLU A 366 36.55 26.52 23.93
C GLU A 366 37.84 25.69 23.84
N SER A 367 38.31 25.40 22.63
CA SER A 367 39.73 25.23 22.39
C SER A 367 40.10 25.86 21.05
N SER A 368 40.97 26.83 21.17
CA SER A 368 41.62 27.63 20.15
C SER A 368 42.42 26.79 19.15
N GLY A 369 42.34 27.16 17.87
CA GLY A 369 43.46 27.11 16.93
C GLY A 369 43.47 26.00 15.91
N SER A 370 43.13 26.28 14.65
CA SER A 370 44.03 26.14 13.50
C SER A 370 43.27 26.40 12.18
N ARG A 371 43.89 27.21 11.33
CA ARG A 371 43.44 27.58 10.00
C ARG A 371 43.52 26.36 9.06
N GLY A 372 42.46 26.08 8.34
CA GLY A 372 42.41 25.04 7.26
C GLY A 372 41.23 25.29 6.33
N SER A 373 41.56 25.71 5.13
CA SER A 373 40.89 25.78 3.84
C SER A 373 39.44 25.25 3.73
N LYS A 374 38.52 26.16 3.33
CA LYS A 374 37.17 25.89 2.87
C LYS A 374 37.19 25.14 1.52
N ARG A 375 36.58 23.97 1.48
CA ARG A 375 35.92 23.45 0.28
C ARG A 375 34.43 23.37 0.59
N SER A 376 33.64 24.08 -0.17
CA SER A 376 32.19 24.11 -0.12
C SER A 376 31.60 22.92 -0.89
N ASP A 377 31.05 21.95 -0.18
CA ASP A 377 30.14 20.95 -0.75
C ASP A 377 28.70 21.46 -0.61
N PRO A 378 27.91 21.51 -1.70
CA PRO A 378 26.52 21.96 -1.67
C PRO A 378 25.54 20.76 -1.60
N HIS A 379 25.56 19.98 -0.54
CA HIS A 379 24.48 19.06 -0.17
C HIS A 379 24.28 19.10 1.33
N GLY A 380 23.67 20.20 1.78
CA GLY A 380 23.07 20.28 3.10
C GLY A 380 21.78 19.49 3.10
N GLU A 381 21.82 18.20 3.45
CA GLU A 381 20.63 17.50 3.92
C GLU A 381 20.12 18.24 5.16
N ALA A 382 18.93 18.85 5.03
CA ALA A 382 18.21 19.41 6.15
C ALA A 382 17.97 18.28 7.16
N SER A 383 18.71 18.28 8.25
CA SER A 383 18.47 17.49 9.46
C SER A 383 17.07 17.83 9.95
N GLY A 384 16.08 17.06 9.52
CA GLY A 384 14.70 17.14 10.00
C GLY A 384 14.68 16.83 11.49
N GLY A 385 14.62 17.86 12.33
CA GLY A 385 14.48 17.72 13.77
C GLY A 385 13.32 16.76 14.08
N ARG A 386 13.56 15.76 14.92
CA ARG A 386 12.52 14.84 15.38
C ARG A 386 11.51 15.63 16.20
N THR A 387 10.28 15.74 15.70
CA THR A 387 9.15 16.29 16.44
C THR A 387 8.41 15.18 17.15
N LYS A 388 8.02 15.40 18.40
CA LYS A 388 7.16 14.49 19.17
C LYS A 388 5.73 15.01 19.18
N SER A 389 4.76 14.12 18.91
CA SER A 389 3.35 14.44 19.08
C SER A 389 2.99 14.33 20.56
N LYS A 390 2.47 15.40 21.15
CA LYS A 390 1.97 15.42 22.53
C LYS A 390 0.48 15.68 22.55
N LEU A 391 -0.26 14.92 23.37
CA LEU A 391 -1.68 15.15 23.60
C LEU A 391 -1.86 16.52 24.26
N HIS A 392 -2.65 17.39 23.63
CA HIS A 392 -2.93 18.75 24.07
C HIS A 392 -4.33 18.90 24.65
N GLN A 393 -5.31 18.21 24.07
CA GLN A 393 -6.70 18.32 24.48
C GLN A 393 -7.44 17.00 24.30
N LEU A 394 -8.34 16.69 25.24
CA LEU A 394 -9.26 15.56 25.18
C LEU A 394 -10.67 16.05 25.49
N ILE A 395 -11.61 15.81 24.58
CA ILE A 395 -13.00 16.27 24.73
C ILE A 395 -13.93 15.08 24.62
N ALA A 396 -14.92 15.01 25.53
CA ALA A 396 -16.02 14.04 25.48
C ALA A 396 -17.35 14.77 25.33
N TRP A 397 -18.24 14.20 24.54
CA TRP A 397 -19.61 14.66 24.36
C TRP A 397 -20.61 13.52 24.56
N GLY A 398 -21.83 13.86 25.05
CA GLY A 398 -22.93 12.95 25.26
C GLY A 398 -22.72 12.07 26.48
N SER A 399 -23.41 12.36 27.58
CA SER A 399 -23.30 11.63 28.85
C SER A 399 -21.85 11.44 29.30
N ALA A 400 -21.05 12.50 29.13
CA ALA A 400 -19.64 12.48 29.39
C ALA A 400 -19.30 12.21 30.85
N ARG A 401 -18.32 11.36 31.14
CA ARG A 401 -17.80 11.05 32.46
C ARG A 401 -16.29 10.96 32.40
N SER A 402 -15.62 11.45 33.46
CA SER A 402 -14.16 11.31 33.60
C SER A 402 -13.76 10.95 35.01
N PHE A 403 -12.66 10.23 35.13
CA PHE A 403 -11.98 9.95 36.38
C PHE A 403 -10.51 10.23 36.18
N THR A 404 -9.93 11.11 37.02
CA THR A 404 -8.56 11.57 36.88
C THR A 404 -7.84 11.65 38.23
N HIS A 405 -6.54 11.35 38.20
CA HIS A 405 -5.64 11.49 39.34
C HIS A 405 -4.92 12.84 39.23
N LEU A 406 -5.15 13.72 40.20
CA LEU A 406 -4.55 15.05 40.27
C LEU A 406 -3.38 15.02 41.27
N TYR A 407 -2.15 15.08 40.78
CA TYR A 407 -0.95 15.06 41.60
C TYR A 407 -0.53 16.48 42.04
N ASN A 408 -0.26 16.66 43.30
CA ASN A 408 0.23 17.92 43.82
C ASN A 408 1.70 18.17 43.33
N GLN A 409 1.92 19.26 42.62
CA GLN A 409 3.26 19.60 42.10
C GLN A 409 4.26 20.02 43.18
N LYS A 410 3.76 20.50 44.33
CA LYS A 410 4.58 21.00 45.44
C LYS A 410 4.96 19.91 46.44
N ASP A 411 4.20 18.83 46.49
CA ASP A 411 4.45 17.70 47.40
C ASP A 411 4.33 16.38 46.62
N SER A 412 5.48 15.86 46.24
CA SER A 412 5.57 14.57 45.49
C SER A 412 5.36 13.35 46.40
N THR A 413 5.31 13.54 47.72
CA THR A 413 5.10 12.44 48.69
C THR A 413 3.63 12.21 49.01
N ALA A 414 2.76 13.21 48.78
CA ALA A 414 1.33 13.08 48.93
C ALA A 414 0.76 12.26 47.78
N GLY A 415 -0.18 11.35 48.08
CA GLY A 415 -0.97 10.64 47.06
C GLY A 415 -1.73 11.63 46.18
N PRO A 416 -2.26 11.17 45.01
CA PRO A 416 -3.07 12.02 44.15
C PRO A 416 -4.44 12.29 44.78
N SER A 417 -5.00 13.47 44.50
CA SER A 417 -6.45 13.70 44.67
C SER A 417 -7.18 12.99 43.55
N LEU A 418 -8.33 12.40 43.83
CA LEU A 418 -9.15 11.70 42.84
C LEU A 418 -10.30 12.60 42.42
N ASN A 419 -10.46 12.85 41.15
CA ASN A 419 -11.54 13.65 40.60
C ASN A 419 -12.44 12.80 39.70
N TYR A 420 -13.76 12.74 40.04
CA TYR A 420 -14.77 12.20 39.18
C TYR A 420 -15.70 13.33 38.72
N SER A 421 -15.91 13.45 37.42
CA SER A 421 -16.78 14.45 36.81
C SER A 421 -17.77 13.83 35.84
N ARG A 422 -18.97 14.40 35.72
CA ARG A 422 -19.96 14.04 34.71
C ARG A 422 -20.66 15.29 34.18
N GLY A 423 -21.12 15.25 32.95
CA GLY A 423 -21.84 16.32 32.28
C GLY A 423 -22.24 15.98 30.85
N ASP A 424 -22.78 16.94 30.13
CA ASP A 424 -23.07 16.75 28.69
C ASP A 424 -21.80 16.84 27.85
N LYS A 425 -20.83 17.65 28.29
CA LYS A 425 -19.49 17.79 27.70
C LYS A 425 -18.45 17.88 28.80
N ILE A 426 -17.31 17.23 28.60
CA ILE A 426 -16.09 17.40 29.39
C ILE A 426 -14.96 17.73 28.44
N ASP A 427 -14.20 18.78 28.76
CA ASP A 427 -13.07 19.31 27.98
C ASP A 427 -11.85 19.38 28.90
N ILE A 428 -10.84 18.55 28.63
CA ILE A 428 -9.57 18.50 29.39
C ILE A 428 -8.47 19.07 28.52
N ALA A 429 -7.87 20.16 28.95
CA ALA A 429 -6.67 20.71 28.37
C ALA A 429 -5.43 20.20 29.13
N LEU A 430 -4.36 19.87 28.37
CA LEU A 430 -3.11 19.38 28.93
C LEU A 430 -1.96 20.29 28.49
N THR A 431 -1.03 20.54 29.43
CA THR A 431 0.27 21.19 29.15
C THR A 431 1.36 20.18 29.42
N GLY A 432 2.03 19.74 28.35
CA GLY A 432 2.90 18.58 28.41
C GLY A 432 2.08 17.31 28.74
N ASP A 433 2.43 16.62 29.83
CA ASP A 433 1.73 15.40 30.28
C ASP A 433 0.84 15.66 31.51
N LYS A 434 0.56 16.93 31.84
CA LYS A 434 -0.19 17.33 33.02
C LYS A 434 -1.52 17.95 32.63
N ILE A 435 -2.57 17.63 33.38
CA ILE A 435 -3.86 18.29 33.26
C ILE A 435 -3.69 19.74 33.72
N ASP A 436 -3.99 20.68 32.83
CA ASP A 436 -3.98 22.11 33.09
C ASP A 436 -5.37 22.60 33.52
N ARG A 437 -6.40 22.16 32.78
CA ARG A 437 -7.77 22.64 33.01
C ARG A 437 -8.78 21.55 32.64
N VAL A 438 -9.83 21.45 33.46
CA VAL A 438 -11.01 20.62 33.19
C VAL A 438 -12.24 21.53 33.19
N ILE A 439 -13.01 21.51 32.11
CA ILE A 439 -14.29 22.23 31.98
C ILE A 439 -15.39 21.18 31.79
N VAL A 440 -16.38 21.21 32.69
CA VAL A 440 -17.56 20.39 32.61
C VAL A 440 -18.77 21.28 32.29
N SER A 441 -19.54 20.92 31.29
CA SER A 441 -20.65 21.74 30.80
C SER A 441 -21.91 20.89 30.65
N GLY A 442 -23.08 21.49 30.95
CA GLY A 442 -24.38 20.86 30.83
C GLY A 442 -24.60 19.77 31.87
N ARG A 443 -25.57 19.95 32.81
CA ARG A 443 -25.87 19.01 33.88
C ARG A 443 -24.65 18.54 34.65
N ALA A 444 -23.71 19.49 34.87
CA ALA A 444 -22.42 19.23 35.46
C ALA A 444 -22.52 18.84 36.94
N ASP A 445 -21.82 17.77 37.31
CA ASP A 445 -21.74 17.28 38.69
C ASP A 445 -20.38 16.58 38.87
N GLY A 446 -19.86 16.50 40.09
CA GLY A 446 -18.57 15.87 40.33
C GLY A 446 -18.23 15.74 41.81
N VAL A 447 -17.23 14.92 42.08
CA VAL A 447 -16.67 14.67 43.41
C VAL A 447 -15.16 14.69 43.33
N GLN A 448 -14.55 15.42 44.27
CA GLN A 448 -13.10 15.39 44.47
C GLN A 448 -12.80 14.80 45.84
N LEU A 449 -11.89 13.84 45.90
CA LEU A 449 -11.38 13.22 47.11
C LEU A 449 -9.91 13.60 47.30
N GLU A 450 -9.61 14.25 48.42
CA GLU A 450 -8.25 14.60 48.78
C GLU A 450 -7.51 13.41 49.40
N PRO A 451 -6.19 13.26 49.21
CA PRO A 451 -5.44 12.20 49.87
C PRO A 451 -5.42 12.40 51.39
N LYS A 452 -5.53 11.33 52.16
CA LYS A 452 -5.43 11.36 53.57
C LYS A 452 -4.03 11.88 53.96
N PRO A 453 -3.92 12.90 54.85
CA PRO A 453 -2.63 13.33 55.36
C PRO A 453 -1.85 12.15 55.94
N PRO A 454 -0.51 12.10 55.75
CA PRO A 454 0.28 11.08 56.41
C PRO A 454 0.05 11.14 57.91
N ALA A 455 -0.11 9.96 58.55
CA ALA A 455 -0.24 9.93 60.00
C ALA A 455 0.99 10.61 60.64
N PRO A 456 0.78 11.45 61.66
CA PRO A 456 1.90 12.08 62.32
C PRO A 456 2.88 11.00 62.80
N ALA A 457 4.17 11.20 62.50
CA ALA A 457 5.22 10.26 62.90
C ALA A 457 5.16 10.08 64.41
N ASP A 458 5.02 8.87 64.88
CA ASP A 458 4.99 8.53 66.30
C ASP A 458 6.36 8.83 66.93
N THR A 459 6.51 10.05 67.48
CA THR A 459 7.72 10.56 68.07
C THR A 459 8.00 9.96 69.45
N THR A 460 7.25 8.97 69.90
CA THR A 460 7.35 8.39 71.25
C THR A 460 8.28 7.17 71.38
N LYS A 461 9.02 6.79 70.37
CA LYS A 461 10.13 5.80 70.54
C LYS A 461 11.42 6.52 70.96
N LYS A 462 11.56 6.70 72.30
CA LYS A 462 12.82 7.01 72.96
C LYS A 462 13.85 5.89 72.64
N PRO A 463 15.10 6.20 72.29
CA PRO A 463 16.10 5.17 72.06
C PRO A 463 16.39 4.52 73.42
N GLU A 464 16.16 3.25 73.58
CA GLU A 464 16.78 2.43 74.66
C GLU A 464 18.26 2.34 74.42
N THR A 465 19.00 3.09 75.25
CA THR A 465 20.47 2.95 75.43
C THR A 465 20.75 1.59 76.06
N ARG A 466 21.51 0.80 75.35
CA ARG A 466 22.34 -0.29 75.91
C ARG A 466 23.80 -0.11 75.55
#